data_8c4005ace4e874a2363f17bd0b9f61c4
#
_entry.id   8c4005ace4e874a2363f17bd0b9f61c4
#
_cell.length_a   1.000
_cell.length_b   1.000
_cell.length_c   1.000
_cell.angle_alpha   90.00
_cell.angle_beta   90.00
_cell.angle_gamma   90.00
#
_symmetry.space_group_name_H-M   'P 1'
#
loop_
_entity.id
_entity.type
_entity.pdbx_description
1 polymer ?
#
loop_
_entity_poly.entity_id
_entity_poly.type
_entity_poly.pdbx_seq_one_letter_code
_entity_poly.pdbx_strand_id
1 'polypeptide(L)'
;MRFSKMHGAGNDFVVLDLRNGVALPDPALCARIANRNTGVGCDQLLTVEAPRNAGAVVSYRIWNADGSPARQCGNGARCVAAWLVRDGAAPAAGDFAIESPAGTHAVTRDVQGGFVIDMGAPQFAPRAIPLHGLEEAQGEYAVDIDGESIRFGAVSLGNPHAVIEVTDVAAAPVAALGQALQRDPAFPESINVGFAEIVALDRIRLRVYERGVGETLACGSGACAAVAVLVRRGRIDANREVHVDLPGGSLRIRYDQAAQTRVEDRILMGGPTAFVFEGEWQ
;
A
#
# COMPACT_ATOMS: atom_id res chain seq x y z
N MET A 1 16.38 -14.53 -17.04
CA MET A 1 15.12 -14.65 -16.26
C MET A 1 14.04 -13.84 -16.97
N ARG A 2 12.90 -14.46 -17.28
CA ARG A 2 11.76 -13.73 -17.88
C ARG A 2 11.09 -12.85 -16.83
N PHE A 3 10.66 -11.67 -17.25
CA PHE A 3 9.96 -10.72 -16.39
C PHE A 3 8.81 -10.03 -17.11
N SER A 4 7.85 -9.56 -16.34
CA SER A 4 6.79 -8.64 -16.79
C SER A 4 6.96 -7.31 -16.09
N LYS A 5 6.99 -6.21 -16.83
CA LYS A 5 6.92 -4.86 -16.30
C LYS A 5 5.47 -4.46 -16.18
N MET A 6 5.08 -4.03 -14.98
CA MET A 6 3.70 -3.66 -14.66
C MET A 6 3.66 -2.39 -13.80
N HIS A 7 2.49 -1.79 -13.66
CA HIS A 7 2.23 -0.77 -12.64
C HIS A 7 0.81 -0.85 -12.11
N GLY A 8 0.61 -0.35 -10.88
CA GLY A 8 -0.69 -0.09 -10.28
C GLY A 8 -0.75 1.35 -9.79
N ALA A 9 -1.59 2.19 -10.43
CA ALA A 9 -1.69 3.61 -10.12
C ALA A 9 -0.34 4.36 -10.13
N GLY A 10 0.54 4.06 -11.12
CA GLY A 10 1.85 4.71 -11.26
C GLY A 10 2.98 4.08 -10.43
N ASN A 11 2.69 3.31 -9.40
CA ASN A 11 3.69 2.51 -8.68
C ASN A 11 4.08 1.30 -9.54
N ASP A 12 5.35 1.19 -9.94
CA ASP A 12 5.78 0.28 -10.98
C ASP A 12 6.60 -0.91 -10.47
N PHE A 13 6.40 -2.05 -11.11
CA PHE A 13 6.91 -3.34 -10.68
C PHE A 13 7.61 -4.11 -11.80
N VAL A 14 8.62 -4.89 -11.41
CA VAL A 14 9.13 -6.02 -12.21
C VAL A 14 8.65 -7.30 -11.54
N VAL A 15 7.87 -8.10 -12.26
CA VAL A 15 7.35 -9.40 -11.79
C VAL A 15 8.20 -10.51 -12.38
N LEU A 16 8.81 -11.35 -11.52
CA LEU A 16 9.62 -12.51 -11.89
C LEU A 16 8.87 -13.80 -11.52
N ASP A 17 8.74 -14.72 -12.46
CA ASP A 17 8.18 -16.05 -12.22
C ASP A 17 9.28 -17.05 -11.79
N LEU A 18 9.20 -17.48 -10.53
CA LEU A 18 10.13 -18.45 -9.95
C LEU A 18 9.46 -19.81 -9.65
N ARG A 19 8.21 -20.03 -10.07
CA ARG A 19 7.45 -21.25 -9.77
C ARG A 19 8.08 -22.51 -10.38
N ASN A 20 8.87 -22.38 -11.44
CA ASN A 20 9.50 -23.49 -12.15
C ASN A 20 10.91 -23.84 -11.63
N GLY A 21 11.19 -23.56 -10.35
CA GLY A 21 12.48 -23.92 -9.74
C GLY A 21 13.61 -22.97 -10.06
N VAL A 22 13.29 -21.76 -10.55
CA VAL A 22 14.27 -20.67 -10.70
C VAL A 22 14.70 -20.24 -9.30
N ALA A 23 16.00 -20.10 -9.08
CA ALA A 23 16.54 -19.68 -7.78
C ALA A 23 16.07 -18.26 -7.41
N LEU A 24 15.78 -18.07 -6.12
CA LEU A 24 15.44 -16.74 -5.60
C LEU A 24 16.64 -15.79 -5.82
N PRO A 25 16.41 -14.60 -6.42
CA PRO A 25 17.48 -13.62 -6.56
C PRO A 25 17.95 -13.13 -5.18
N ASP A 26 19.24 -12.88 -5.05
CA ASP A 26 19.76 -12.22 -3.88
C ASP A 26 19.43 -10.72 -3.87
N PRO A 27 19.56 -10.02 -2.72
CA PRO A 27 19.30 -8.58 -2.63
C PRO A 27 20.07 -7.73 -3.62
N ALA A 28 21.32 -8.10 -3.94
CA ALA A 28 22.17 -7.35 -4.87
C ALA A 28 21.65 -7.45 -6.30
N LEU A 29 21.18 -8.63 -6.72
CA LEU A 29 20.55 -8.84 -8.01
C LEU A 29 19.20 -8.11 -8.09
N CYS A 30 18.40 -8.13 -7.02
CA CYS A 30 17.16 -7.36 -6.96
C CYS A 30 17.41 -5.86 -7.18
N ALA A 31 18.40 -5.29 -6.47
CA ALA A 31 18.78 -3.88 -6.65
C ALA A 31 19.30 -3.58 -8.05
N ARG A 32 20.07 -4.47 -8.68
CA ARG A 32 20.52 -4.31 -10.06
C ARG A 32 19.38 -4.28 -11.06
N ILE A 33 18.40 -5.19 -10.93
CA ILE A 33 17.22 -5.25 -11.80
C ILE A 33 16.38 -3.98 -11.61
N ALA A 34 16.20 -3.52 -10.36
CA ALA A 34 15.40 -2.35 -10.01
C ALA A 34 16.04 -1.02 -10.42
N ASN A 35 17.35 -0.98 -10.70
CA ASN A 35 18.04 0.25 -11.06
C ASN A 35 17.51 0.83 -12.38
N ARG A 36 17.01 2.09 -12.36
CA ARG A 36 16.39 2.76 -13.51
C ARG A 36 17.37 3.15 -14.62
N ASN A 37 18.66 3.20 -14.33
CA ASN A 37 19.67 3.62 -15.30
C ASN A 37 20.40 2.43 -15.95
N THR A 38 20.57 1.32 -15.22
CA THR A 38 21.41 0.20 -15.64
C THR A 38 20.68 -1.14 -15.62
N GLY A 39 19.44 -1.17 -15.11
CA GLY A 39 18.56 -2.34 -15.03
C GLY A 39 17.27 -2.13 -15.81
N VAL A 40 16.24 -2.89 -15.43
CA VAL A 40 14.88 -2.73 -15.95
C VAL A 40 14.24 -1.47 -15.37
N GLY A 41 14.57 -1.14 -14.12
CA GLY A 41 14.02 -0.02 -13.37
C GLY A 41 12.62 -0.29 -12.83
N CYS A 42 12.42 -0.16 -11.53
CA CYS A 42 11.13 -0.23 -10.87
C CYS A 42 11.20 0.31 -9.45
N ASP A 43 10.04 0.62 -8.86
CA ASP A 43 9.91 0.92 -7.44
C ASP A 43 10.13 -0.34 -6.60
N GLN A 44 9.56 -1.47 -7.04
CA GLN A 44 9.70 -2.75 -6.35
C GLN A 44 9.74 -3.92 -7.33
N LEU A 45 10.47 -4.97 -6.93
CA LEU A 45 10.51 -6.25 -7.60
C LEU A 45 9.57 -7.23 -6.88
N LEU A 46 8.80 -8.03 -7.63
CA LEU A 46 7.90 -9.05 -7.12
C LEU A 46 8.35 -10.41 -7.63
N THR A 47 8.74 -11.31 -6.72
CA THR A 47 9.10 -12.69 -7.08
C THR A 47 7.93 -13.62 -6.76
N VAL A 48 7.37 -14.28 -7.77
CA VAL A 48 6.24 -15.21 -7.64
C VAL A 48 6.76 -16.63 -7.50
N GLU A 49 6.40 -17.28 -6.41
CA GLU A 49 6.86 -18.61 -6.00
C GLU A 49 5.68 -19.60 -5.89
N ALA A 50 5.96 -20.89 -5.78
CA ALA A 50 4.95 -21.88 -5.45
C ALA A 50 4.27 -21.52 -4.11
N PRO A 51 2.98 -21.85 -3.91
CA PRO A 51 2.28 -21.54 -2.67
C PRO A 51 2.88 -22.32 -1.50
N ARG A 52 2.98 -21.68 -0.34
CA ARG A 52 3.41 -22.33 0.92
C ARG A 52 2.22 -22.95 1.66
N ASN A 53 1.03 -22.38 1.46
CA ASN A 53 -0.22 -22.84 2.05
C ASN A 53 -1.17 -23.34 0.96
N ALA A 54 -1.87 -24.43 1.22
CA ALA A 54 -2.81 -25.06 0.27
C ALA A 54 -4.01 -24.17 -0.13
N GLY A 55 -4.28 -23.08 0.63
CA GLY A 55 -5.35 -22.14 0.34
C GLY A 55 -4.97 -20.98 -0.60
N ALA A 56 -3.70 -20.85 -0.95
CA ALA A 56 -3.22 -19.80 -1.83
C ALA A 56 -2.83 -20.36 -3.21
N VAL A 57 -3.03 -19.56 -4.27
CA VAL A 57 -2.60 -19.93 -5.63
C VAL A 57 -1.08 -19.83 -5.79
N VAL A 58 -0.49 -18.80 -5.17
CA VAL A 58 0.96 -18.56 -5.14
C VAL A 58 1.37 -17.93 -3.82
N SER A 59 2.67 -18.03 -3.51
CA SER A 59 3.38 -17.08 -2.64
C SER A 59 4.15 -16.09 -3.48
N TYR A 60 4.35 -14.87 -2.97
CA TYR A 60 5.25 -13.90 -3.60
C TYR A 60 6.02 -13.11 -2.54
N ARG A 61 7.18 -12.59 -2.94
CA ARG A 61 7.99 -11.66 -2.11
C ARG A 61 8.08 -10.32 -2.79
N ILE A 62 8.39 -9.32 -1.98
CA ILE A 62 8.48 -7.93 -2.39
C ILE A 62 9.87 -7.43 -2.02
N TRP A 63 10.55 -6.83 -2.97
CA TRP A 63 11.87 -6.26 -2.82
C TRP A 63 11.83 -4.78 -3.20
N ASN A 64 12.32 -3.92 -2.34
CA ASN A 64 12.48 -2.51 -2.66
C ASN A 64 13.59 -2.29 -3.71
N ALA A 65 13.66 -1.09 -4.27
CA ALA A 65 14.65 -0.78 -5.30
C ALA A 65 16.11 -0.92 -4.84
N ASP A 66 16.36 -0.88 -3.52
CA ASP A 66 17.69 -1.12 -2.92
C ASP A 66 17.99 -2.61 -2.64
N GLY A 67 17.03 -3.50 -2.97
CA GLY A 67 17.12 -4.94 -2.70
C GLY A 67 16.71 -5.35 -1.30
N SER A 68 16.30 -4.45 -0.44
CA SER A 68 15.76 -4.78 0.88
C SER A 68 14.36 -5.41 0.77
N PRO A 69 13.99 -6.36 1.66
CA PRO A 69 12.68 -6.97 1.62
C PRO A 69 11.59 -6.02 2.15
N ALA A 70 10.42 -6.05 1.52
CA ALA A 70 9.21 -5.42 2.03
C ALA A 70 8.16 -6.46 2.42
N ARG A 71 7.27 -6.12 3.36
CA ARG A 71 6.28 -7.07 3.88
C ARG A 71 4.97 -7.05 3.10
N GLN A 72 4.50 -5.87 2.71
CA GLN A 72 3.19 -5.69 2.07
C GLN A 72 3.25 -4.55 1.06
N CYS A 73 2.60 -4.77 -0.08
CA CYS A 73 2.33 -3.76 -1.09
C CYS A 73 1.03 -4.11 -1.82
N GLY A 74 -0.04 -3.38 -1.53
CA GLY A 74 -1.34 -3.67 -2.13
C GLY A 74 -1.39 -3.38 -3.64
N ASN A 75 -0.64 -2.40 -4.14
CA ASN A 75 -0.49 -2.16 -5.58
C ASN A 75 0.19 -3.37 -6.24
N GLY A 76 1.26 -3.90 -5.61
CA GLY A 76 1.95 -5.11 -6.06
C GLY A 76 1.05 -6.35 -6.01
N ALA A 77 0.25 -6.51 -4.95
CA ALA A 77 -0.71 -7.61 -4.83
C ALA A 77 -1.72 -7.63 -6.00
N ARG A 78 -2.26 -6.46 -6.40
CA ARG A 78 -3.14 -6.36 -7.57
C ARG A 78 -2.42 -6.71 -8.88
N CYS A 79 -1.16 -6.26 -9.03
CA CYS A 79 -0.36 -6.63 -10.21
C CYS A 79 -0.09 -8.14 -10.26
N VAL A 80 0.26 -8.79 -9.13
CA VAL A 80 0.39 -10.25 -9.04
C VAL A 80 -0.92 -10.94 -9.41
N ALA A 81 -2.05 -10.47 -8.90
CA ALA A 81 -3.36 -11.03 -9.22
C ALA A 81 -3.68 -10.93 -10.74
N ALA A 82 -3.45 -9.77 -11.35
CA ALA A 82 -3.63 -9.57 -12.78
C ALA A 82 -2.69 -10.45 -13.61
N TRP A 83 -1.45 -10.57 -13.17
CA TRP A 83 -0.43 -11.40 -13.82
C TRP A 83 -0.82 -12.88 -13.79
N LEU A 84 -1.27 -13.40 -12.63
CA LEU A 84 -1.70 -14.79 -12.46
C LEU A 84 -2.90 -15.16 -13.33
N VAL A 85 -3.86 -14.26 -13.45
CA VAL A 85 -5.03 -14.49 -14.29
C VAL A 85 -4.65 -14.51 -15.77
N ARG A 86 -3.78 -13.61 -16.21
CA ARG A 86 -3.27 -13.60 -17.59
C ARG A 86 -2.46 -14.86 -17.92
N ASP A 87 -1.67 -15.34 -16.95
CA ASP A 87 -0.86 -16.56 -17.08
C ASP A 87 -1.69 -17.86 -17.01
N GLY A 88 -2.98 -17.77 -16.66
CA GLY A 88 -3.86 -18.92 -16.47
C GLY A 88 -3.63 -19.69 -15.16
N ALA A 89 -2.83 -19.17 -14.25
CA ALA A 89 -2.54 -19.77 -12.94
C ALA A 89 -3.60 -19.46 -11.87
N ALA A 90 -4.42 -18.43 -12.10
CA ALA A 90 -5.59 -18.12 -11.27
C ALA A 90 -6.86 -18.09 -12.13
N PRO A 91 -8.05 -18.36 -11.54
CA PRO A 91 -9.29 -18.39 -12.28
C PRO A 91 -9.59 -17.03 -12.93
N ALA A 92 -10.09 -17.05 -14.17
CA ALA A 92 -10.51 -15.85 -14.89
C ALA A 92 -11.75 -15.19 -14.22
N ALA A 93 -12.55 -15.95 -13.50
CA ALA A 93 -13.69 -15.49 -12.71
C ALA A 93 -13.69 -16.15 -11.33
N GLY A 94 -14.26 -15.44 -10.33
CA GLY A 94 -14.29 -15.90 -8.94
C GLY A 94 -13.10 -15.38 -8.12
N ASP A 95 -13.16 -15.69 -6.83
CA ASP A 95 -12.19 -15.25 -5.84
C ASP A 95 -11.05 -16.27 -5.71
N PHE A 96 -9.90 -15.81 -5.29
CA PHE A 96 -8.74 -16.65 -4.98
C PHE A 96 -7.90 -15.97 -3.89
N ALA A 97 -6.89 -16.66 -3.41
CA ALA A 97 -5.97 -16.10 -2.42
C ALA A 97 -4.53 -16.12 -2.91
N ILE A 98 -3.76 -15.11 -2.54
CA ILE A 98 -2.32 -15.00 -2.74
C ILE A 98 -1.63 -14.77 -1.41
N GLU A 99 -0.39 -15.18 -1.29
CA GLU A 99 0.37 -15.11 -0.05
C GLU A 99 1.57 -14.20 -0.18
N SER A 100 1.63 -13.17 0.67
CA SER A 100 2.78 -12.28 0.83
C SER A 100 3.55 -12.57 2.13
N PRO A 101 4.67 -11.89 2.41
CA PRO A 101 5.32 -11.96 3.72
C PRO A 101 4.46 -11.45 4.88
N ALA A 102 3.41 -10.68 4.61
CA ALA A 102 2.46 -10.19 5.62
C ALA A 102 1.34 -11.19 5.93
N GLY A 103 1.14 -12.21 5.10
CA GLY A 103 0.10 -13.22 5.25
C GLY A 103 -0.66 -13.51 3.96
N THR A 104 -1.78 -14.21 4.10
CA THR A 104 -2.67 -14.56 2.99
C THR A 104 -3.69 -13.45 2.75
N HIS A 105 -3.83 -13.03 1.49
CA HIS A 105 -4.75 -11.98 1.07
C HIS A 105 -5.81 -12.57 0.15
N ALA A 106 -7.07 -12.33 0.48
CA ALA A 106 -8.16 -12.59 -0.43
C ALA A 106 -8.12 -11.60 -1.60
N VAL A 107 -8.28 -12.11 -2.79
CA VAL A 107 -8.38 -11.35 -4.04
C VAL A 107 -9.75 -11.55 -4.60
N THR A 108 -10.51 -10.48 -4.76
CA THR A 108 -11.84 -10.51 -5.39
C THR A 108 -11.83 -9.69 -6.67
N ARG A 109 -12.81 -9.93 -7.54
CA ARG A 109 -13.01 -9.12 -8.74
C ARG A 109 -13.89 -7.93 -8.42
N ASP A 110 -13.54 -6.78 -8.95
CA ASP A 110 -14.44 -5.65 -8.92
C ASP A 110 -15.36 -5.63 -10.15
N VAL A 111 -16.42 -4.84 -10.06
CA VAL A 111 -17.42 -4.71 -11.14
C VAL A 111 -16.84 -4.06 -12.42
N GLN A 112 -15.69 -3.41 -12.34
CA GLN A 112 -15.00 -2.77 -13.46
C GLN A 112 -13.93 -3.69 -14.07
N GLY A 113 -13.84 -4.97 -13.61
CA GLY A 113 -12.88 -5.96 -14.09
C GLY A 113 -11.49 -5.86 -13.47
N GLY A 114 -11.30 -5.00 -12.48
CA GLY A 114 -10.07 -4.89 -11.69
C GLY A 114 -9.99 -5.93 -10.57
N PHE A 115 -9.01 -5.74 -9.69
CA PHE A 115 -8.81 -6.58 -8.51
C PHE A 115 -8.95 -5.77 -7.25
N VAL A 116 -9.59 -6.37 -6.26
CA VAL A 116 -9.73 -5.85 -4.89
C VAL A 116 -8.95 -6.76 -3.96
N ILE A 117 -8.11 -6.15 -3.14
CA ILE A 117 -7.28 -6.84 -2.14
C ILE A 117 -7.81 -6.50 -0.76
N ASP A 118 -7.96 -7.52 0.08
CA ASP A 118 -8.19 -7.34 1.50
C ASP A 118 -6.87 -6.92 2.17
N MET A 119 -6.84 -5.69 2.67
CA MET A 119 -5.68 -5.10 3.34
C MET A 119 -5.65 -5.38 4.85
N GLY A 120 -6.65 -6.11 5.36
CA GLY A 120 -6.80 -6.43 6.77
C GLY A 120 -7.49 -5.34 7.60
N ALA A 121 -7.46 -5.50 8.91
CA ALA A 121 -8.06 -4.57 9.86
C ALA A 121 -7.10 -3.42 10.22
N PRO A 122 -7.56 -2.16 10.20
CA PRO A 122 -6.76 -1.03 10.64
C PRO A 122 -6.57 -1.07 12.16
N GLN A 123 -5.35 -0.87 12.63
CA GLN A 123 -4.98 -0.88 14.04
C GLN A 123 -4.74 0.55 14.52
N PHE A 124 -5.57 1.02 15.47
CA PHE A 124 -5.48 2.40 16.00
C PHE A 124 -4.80 2.49 17.36
N ALA A 125 -4.46 1.37 17.97
CA ALA A 125 -3.73 1.37 19.24
C ALA A 125 -2.32 1.95 19.06
N PRO A 126 -1.86 2.91 19.90
CA PRO A 126 -0.54 3.52 19.76
C PRO A 126 0.61 2.52 19.67
N ARG A 127 0.55 1.43 20.43
CA ARG A 127 1.55 0.34 20.38
C ARG A 127 1.63 -0.38 19.02
N ALA A 128 0.55 -0.40 18.24
CA ALA A 128 0.52 -1.00 16.90
C ALA A 128 1.02 -0.04 15.82
N ILE A 129 1.09 1.28 16.15
CA ILE A 129 1.57 2.36 15.28
C ILE A 129 3.03 2.71 15.58
N PRO A 130 3.70 2.14 16.56
CA PRO A 130 4.78 2.56 17.43
C PRO A 130 4.81 4.09 17.67
N LEU A 131 3.71 4.59 18.29
CA LEU A 131 3.58 5.99 18.67
C LEU A 131 3.99 6.14 20.14
N HIS A 132 5.09 6.86 20.39
CA HIS A 132 5.69 6.97 21.71
C HIS A 132 5.00 8.04 22.59
N GLY A 133 4.91 7.76 23.91
CA GLY A 133 4.36 8.72 24.88
C GLY A 133 2.83 8.78 24.97
N LEU A 134 2.12 7.90 24.24
CA LEU A 134 0.67 7.81 24.24
C LEU A 134 0.22 6.36 24.45
N GLU A 135 -0.67 6.13 25.40
CA GLU A 135 -1.13 4.78 25.74
C GLU A 135 -2.48 4.45 25.10
N GLU A 136 -3.34 5.45 24.93
CA GLU A 136 -4.69 5.28 24.43
C GLU A 136 -4.86 5.77 22.98
N ALA A 137 -5.70 5.08 22.22
CA ALA A 137 -6.03 5.45 20.86
C ALA A 137 -6.91 6.72 20.83
N GLN A 138 -6.39 7.78 20.20
CA GLN A 138 -7.10 9.05 20.02
C GLN A 138 -7.61 9.20 18.59
N GLY A 139 -8.63 10.04 18.42
CA GLY A 139 -9.11 10.42 17.07
C GLY A 139 -8.15 11.39 16.37
N GLU A 140 -7.41 12.18 17.16
CA GLU A 140 -6.43 13.15 16.68
C GLU A 140 -5.28 13.27 17.68
N TYR A 141 -4.07 13.33 17.15
CA TYR A 141 -2.82 13.58 17.88
C TYR A 141 -2.23 14.91 17.43
N ALA A 142 -1.29 15.45 18.21
CA ALA A 142 -0.53 16.62 17.84
C ALA A 142 0.94 16.49 18.27
N VAL A 143 1.84 16.98 17.44
CA VAL A 143 3.26 17.16 17.75
C VAL A 143 3.67 18.59 17.40
N ASP A 144 4.69 19.11 18.06
CA ASP A 144 5.26 20.41 17.75
C ASP A 144 6.42 20.25 16.75
N ILE A 145 6.31 20.90 15.62
CA ILE A 145 7.38 20.97 14.60
C ILE A 145 7.72 22.45 14.40
N ASP A 146 8.91 22.83 14.83
CA ASP A 146 9.45 24.20 14.71
C ASP A 146 8.52 25.29 15.29
N GLY A 147 7.80 24.98 16.39
CA GLY A 147 6.85 25.88 17.04
C GLY A 147 5.44 25.88 16.46
N GLU A 148 5.16 25.05 15.45
CA GLU A 148 3.84 24.82 14.91
C GLU A 148 3.24 23.49 15.41
N SER A 149 2.00 23.54 15.91
CA SER A 149 1.26 22.34 16.35
C SER A 149 0.66 21.60 15.15
N ILE A 150 1.29 20.48 14.75
CA ILE A 150 0.85 19.65 13.62
C ILE A 150 -0.12 18.59 14.13
N ARG A 151 -1.36 18.64 13.64
CA ARG A 151 -2.44 17.72 14.01
C ARG A 151 -2.57 16.61 12.96
N PHE A 152 -2.71 15.36 13.42
CA PHE A 152 -2.84 14.19 12.55
C PHE A 152 -3.67 13.09 13.19
N GLY A 153 -4.28 12.23 12.38
CA GLY A 153 -4.75 10.92 12.81
C GLY A 153 -3.68 9.88 12.57
N ALA A 154 -3.66 8.79 13.34
CA ALA A 154 -2.68 7.74 13.18
C ALA A 154 -3.31 6.36 13.14
N VAL A 155 -2.75 5.46 12.30
CA VAL A 155 -3.23 4.09 12.12
C VAL A 155 -2.10 3.20 11.58
N SER A 156 -2.14 1.92 11.91
CA SER A 156 -1.28 0.90 11.29
C SER A 156 -2.11 -0.03 10.40
N LEU A 157 -1.61 -0.29 9.20
CA LEU A 157 -2.08 -1.35 8.28
C LEU A 157 -0.98 -2.40 8.07
N GLY A 158 -0.28 -2.75 9.16
CA GLY A 158 0.95 -3.54 9.11
C GLY A 158 2.22 -2.70 8.90
N ASN A 159 2.05 -1.40 8.62
CA ASN A 159 3.03 -0.33 8.65
C ASN A 159 2.39 0.95 9.18
N PRO A 160 3.14 1.84 9.87
CA PRO A 160 2.61 3.02 10.52
C PRO A 160 2.30 4.16 9.54
N HIS A 161 1.17 4.82 9.77
CA HIS A 161 0.73 5.99 9.01
C HIS A 161 0.24 7.11 9.92
N ALA A 162 0.70 8.34 9.66
CA ALA A 162 0.10 9.59 10.11
C ALA A 162 -0.67 10.22 8.94
N VAL A 163 -1.86 10.74 9.19
CA VAL A 163 -2.71 11.38 8.18
C VAL A 163 -3.05 12.79 8.64
N ILE A 164 -2.60 13.77 7.87
CA ILE A 164 -2.84 15.20 8.06
C ILE A 164 -3.94 15.63 7.10
N GLU A 165 -5.02 16.19 7.63
CA GLU A 165 -6.06 16.82 6.82
C GLU A 165 -5.60 18.21 6.37
N VAL A 166 -5.65 18.47 5.06
CA VAL A 166 -5.26 19.74 4.45
C VAL A 166 -6.39 20.32 3.60
N THR A 167 -6.40 21.62 3.43
CA THR A 167 -7.40 22.30 2.58
C THR A 167 -7.05 22.27 1.10
N ASP A 168 -5.75 22.17 0.76
CA ASP A 168 -5.23 22.07 -0.59
C ASP A 168 -4.00 21.15 -0.59
N VAL A 169 -4.16 19.96 -1.14
CA VAL A 169 -3.10 18.96 -1.18
C VAL A 169 -1.96 19.36 -2.13
N ALA A 170 -2.24 20.21 -3.13
CA ALA A 170 -1.21 20.66 -4.07
C ALA A 170 -0.23 21.64 -3.40
N ALA A 171 -0.73 22.48 -2.49
CA ALA A 171 0.07 23.44 -1.73
C ALA A 171 0.70 22.84 -0.46
N ALA A 172 0.36 21.61 -0.08
CA ALA A 172 0.86 20.98 1.15
C ALA A 172 2.39 20.80 1.12
N PRO A 173 3.10 21.10 2.22
CA PRO A 173 4.57 21.01 2.31
C PRO A 173 5.01 19.56 2.55
N VAL A 174 4.65 18.64 1.63
CA VAL A 174 4.76 17.19 1.78
C VAL A 174 6.17 16.74 2.14
N ALA A 175 7.18 17.21 1.40
CA ALA A 175 8.55 16.79 1.64
C ALA A 175 9.11 17.34 2.96
N ALA A 176 8.89 18.63 3.25
CA ALA A 176 9.43 19.27 4.46
C ALA A 176 8.79 18.69 5.73
N LEU A 177 7.45 18.68 5.79
CA LEU A 177 6.72 18.21 6.96
C LEU A 177 6.78 16.68 7.09
N GLY A 178 6.75 15.94 5.98
CA GLY A 178 6.92 14.50 5.96
C GLY A 178 8.28 14.08 6.55
N GLN A 179 9.36 14.75 6.14
CA GLN A 179 10.69 14.48 6.66
C GLN A 179 10.83 14.87 8.15
N ALA A 180 10.22 15.99 8.58
CA ALA A 180 10.24 16.43 9.97
C ALA A 180 9.53 15.41 10.88
N LEU A 181 8.32 14.98 10.52
CA LEU A 181 7.56 13.96 11.26
C LEU A 181 8.29 12.61 11.31
N GLN A 182 8.95 12.19 10.24
CA GLN A 182 9.72 10.94 10.25
C GLN A 182 10.89 10.93 11.23
N ARG A 183 11.36 12.10 11.64
CA ARG A 183 12.46 12.29 12.61
C ARG A 183 11.98 12.63 14.01
N ASP A 184 10.68 12.88 14.17
CA ASP A 184 10.10 13.26 15.46
C ASP A 184 10.20 12.10 16.46
N PRO A 185 10.60 12.37 17.73
CA PRO A 185 10.70 11.34 18.78
C PRO A 185 9.39 10.59 19.06
N ALA A 186 8.23 11.15 18.72
CA ALA A 186 6.96 10.45 18.80
C ALA A 186 6.89 9.21 17.90
N PHE A 187 7.74 9.13 16.85
CA PHE A 187 7.77 8.03 15.88
C PHE A 187 9.15 7.33 15.85
N PRO A 188 9.53 6.57 16.88
CA PRO A 188 10.86 5.97 17.01
C PRO A 188 11.21 4.99 15.88
N GLU A 189 10.20 4.40 15.21
CA GLU A 189 10.37 3.54 14.03
C GLU A 189 10.11 4.26 12.71
N SER A 190 10.03 5.62 12.74
CA SER A 190 9.60 6.43 11.60
C SER A 190 8.18 6.10 11.13
N ILE A 191 7.61 6.89 10.22
CA ILE A 191 6.20 6.80 9.83
C ILE A 191 6.01 7.22 8.37
N ASN A 192 4.98 6.67 7.70
CA ASN A 192 4.48 7.22 6.43
C ASN A 192 3.54 8.38 6.74
N VAL A 193 3.67 9.49 6.02
CA VAL A 193 2.87 10.70 6.26
C VAL A 193 1.99 11.00 5.05
N GLY A 194 0.68 10.89 5.22
CA GLY A 194 -0.32 11.21 4.21
C GLY A 194 -0.90 12.61 4.42
N PHE A 195 -1.05 13.35 3.33
CA PHE A 195 -1.70 14.67 3.28
C PHE A 195 -3.00 14.52 2.50
N ALA A 196 -4.14 14.62 3.20
CA ALA A 196 -5.45 14.32 2.65
C ALA A 196 -6.32 15.57 2.54
N GLU A 197 -6.76 15.88 1.32
CA GLU A 197 -7.76 16.89 1.03
C GLU A 197 -9.11 16.22 0.80
N ILE A 198 -10.15 16.60 1.53
CA ILE A 198 -11.51 16.11 1.37
C ILE A 198 -12.19 16.87 0.25
N VAL A 199 -12.48 16.18 -0.86
CA VAL A 199 -13.19 16.76 -2.02
C VAL A 199 -14.70 16.55 -1.88
N ALA A 200 -15.10 15.35 -1.39
CA ALA A 200 -16.49 14.97 -1.14
C ALA A 200 -16.54 13.89 -0.06
N LEU A 201 -17.74 13.52 0.41
CA LEU A 201 -17.90 12.47 1.42
C LEU A 201 -17.41 11.08 0.97
N ASP A 202 -17.23 10.88 -0.34
CA ASP A 202 -16.75 9.66 -0.98
C ASP A 202 -15.53 9.92 -1.89
N ARG A 203 -14.83 11.06 -1.74
CA ARG A 203 -13.66 11.38 -2.54
C ARG A 203 -12.65 12.24 -1.79
N ILE A 204 -11.40 11.82 -1.81
CA ILE A 204 -10.26 12.56 -1.29
C ILE A 204 -9.14 12.65 -2.32
N ARG A 205 -8.31 13.70 -2.22
CA ARG A 205 -7.00 13.76 -2.87
C ARG A 205 -5.93 13.50 -1.84
N LEU A 206 -4.91 12.75 -2.21
CA LEU A 206 -3.88 12.30 -1.28
C LEU A 206 -2.49 12.40 -1.89
N ARG A 207 -1.55 12.95 -1.12
CA ARG A 207 -0.11 12.82 -1.37
C ARG A 207 0.54 12.14 -0.17
N VAL A 208 1.53 11.29 -0.40
CA VAL A 208 2.16 10.50 0.67
C VAL A 208 3.68 10.64 0.61
N TYR A 209 4.27 10.95 1.77
CA TYR A 209 5.70 10.87 1.99
C TYR A 209 6.00 9.55 2.70
N GLU A 210 6.54 8.60 1.96
CA GLU A 210 6.77 7.23 2.45
C GLU A 210 8.06 7.10 3.23
N ARG A 211 8.04 6.23 4.24
CA ARG A 211 9.16 5.91 5.10
C ARG A 211 10.31 5.29 4.28
N GLY A 212 11.50 5.93 4.32
CA GLY A 212 12.70 5.48 3.63
C GLY A 212 12.73 5.72 2.12
N VAL A 213 11.67 6.27 1.53
CA VAL A 213 11.55 6.50 0.08
C VAL A 213 11.38 7.98 -0.26
N GLY A 214 10.59 8.72 0.51
CA GLY A 214 10.19 10.08 0.20
C GLY A 214 8.78 10.16 -0.42
N GLU A 215 8.49 11.23 -1.14
CA GLU A 215 7.20 11.37 -1.83
C GLU A 215 7.11 10.42 -3.02
N THR A 216 6.00 9.66 -3.10
CA THR A 216 5.74 8.67 -4.15
C THR A 216 4.48 9.00 -4.95
N LEU A 217 4.36 8.41 -6.13
CA LEU A 217 3.19 8.60 -7.00
C LEU A 217 1.93 7.93 -6.47
N ALA A 218 2.07 6.80 -5.74
CA ALA A 218 0.94 6.08 -5.16
C ALA A 218 1.36 5.16 -4.03
N CYS A 219 0.80 5.38 -2.85
CA CYS A 219 0.93 4.52 -1.67
C CYS A 219 -0.42 3.87 -1.35
N GLY A 220 -0.56 2.57 -1.60
CA GLY A 220 -1.82 1.84 -1.37
C GLY A 220 -2.20 1.77 0.11
N SER A 221 -1.26 1.44 1.01
CA SER A 221 -1.51 1.46 2.45
C SER A 221 -1.78 2.87 2.98
N GLY A 222 -1.13 3.91 2.40
CA GLY A 222 -1.41 5.31 2.70
C GLY A 222 -2.83 5.73 2.33
N ALA A 223 -3.34 5.27 1.18
CA ALA A 223 -4.73 5.50 0.78
C ALA A 223 -5.72 4.83 1.75
N CYS A 224 -5.46 3.58 2.11
CA CYS A 224 -6.26 2.85 3.11
C CYS A 224 -6.22 3.54 4.49
N ALA A 225 -5.04 4.00 4.91
CA ALA A 225 -4.84 4.73 6.17
C ALA A 225 -5.61 6.05 6.20
N ALA A 226 -5.56 6.83 5.10
CA ALA A 226 -6.29 8.08 4.99
C ALA A 226 -7.80 7.86 5.13
N VAL A 227 -8.36 6.88 4.43
CA VAL A 227 -9.79 6.54 4.53
C VAL A 227 -10.14 6.08 5.95
N ALA A 228 -9.37 5.17 6.55
CA ALA A 228 -9.63 4.67 7.91
C ALA A 228 -9.64 5.79 8.96
N VAL A 229 -8.66 6.70 8.90
CA VAL A 229 -8.56 7.85 9.81
C VAL A 229 -9.73 8.80 9.60
N LEU A 230 -10.04 9.17 8.36
CA LEU A 230 -11.09 10.14 8.06
C LEU A 230 -12.50 9.59 8.39
N VAL A 231 -12.75 8.30 8.15
CA VAL A 231 -13.99 7.62 8.60
C VAL A 231 -14.10 7.64 10.12
N ARG A 232 -13.04 7.25 10.83
CA ARG A 232 -13.03 7.25 12.30
C ARG A 232 -13.30 8.63 12.90
N ARG A 233 -12.85 9.69 12.21
CA ARG A 233 -13.09 11.08 12.61
C ARG A 233 -14.45 11.62 12.14
N GLY A 234 -15.27 10.82 11.44
CA GLY A 234 -16.56 11.25 10.91
C GLY A 234 -16.45 12.30 9.80
N ARG A 235 -15.31 12.36 9.09
CA ARG A 235 -15.04 13.36 8.05
C ARG A 235 -15.54 12.93 6.68
N ILE A 236 -15.62 11.61 6.43
CA ILE A 236 -16.14 10.98 5.21
C ILE A 236 -17.10 9.84 5.56
N ASP A 237 -17.90 9.37 4.60
CA ASP A 237 -18.94 8.38 4.82
C ASP A 237 -18.37 6.95 4.90
N ALA A 238 -18.55 6.30 6.05
CA ALA A 238 -18.11 4.92 6.28
C ALA A 238 -18.82 3.87 5.41
N ASN A 239 -20.01 4.19 4.89
CA ASN A 239 -20.84 3.24 4.15
C ASN A 239 -20.61 3.27 2.64
N ARG A 240 -19.67 4.08 2.18
CA ARG A 240 -19.36 4.26 0.76
C ARG A 240 -17.98 3.76 0.40
N GLU A 241 -17.83 3.36 -0.86
CA GLU A 241 -16.52 3.24 -1.48
C GLU A 241 -15.96 4.65 -1.70
N VAL A 242 -14.76 4.89 -1.21
CA VAL A 242 -14.09 6.20 -1.28
C VAL A 242 -13.08 6.19 -2.42
N HIS A 243 -13.19 7.16 -3.32
CA HIS A 243 -12.20 7.41 -4.35
C HIS A 243 -11.03 8.21 -3.75
N VAL A 244 -9.83 7.67 -3.87
CA VAL A 244 -8.58 8.29 -3.42
C VAL A 244 -7.75 8.64 -4.65
N ASP A 245 -7.71 9.93 -5.00
CA ASP A 245 -6.91 10.43 -6.12
C ASP A 245 -5.48 10.71 -5.62
N LEU A 246 -4.52 9.98 -6.19
CA LEU A 246 -3.08 10.12 -5.95
C LEU A 246 -2.41 10.67 -7.21
N PRO A 247 -1.18 11.22 -7.14
CA PRO A 247 -0.47 11.72 -8.32
C PRO A 247 -0.34 10.70 -9.46
N GLY A 248 -0.22 9.41 -9.15
CA GLY A 248 -0.06 8.33 -10.14
C GLY A 248 -1.36 7.68 -10.60
N GLY A 249 -2.51 8.01 -10.00
CA GLY A 249 -3.81 7.43 -10.36
C GLY A 249 -4.78 7.33 -9.19
N SER A 250 -5.99 6.83 -9.45
CA SER A 250 -7.04 6.73 -8.45
C SER A 250 -7.17 5.30 -7.92
N LEU A 251 -7.35 5.17 -6.60
CA LEU A 251 -7.68 3.94 -5.90
C LEU A 251 -9.11 4.03 -5.36
N ARG A 252 -9.71 2.87 -5.13
CA ARG A 252 -11.02 2.74 -4.49
C ARG A 252 -10.85 2.00 -3.19
N ILE A 253 -11.25 2.64 -2.11
CA ILE A 253 -11.10 2.09 -0.77
C ILE A 253 -12.49 1.93 -0.14
N ARG A 254 -12.78 0.72 0.36
CA ARG A 254 -13.95 0.45 1.16
C ARG A 254 -13.52 0.04 2.57
N TYR A 255 -13.98 0.77 3.55
CA TYR A 255 -13.77 0.44 4.95
C TYR A 255 -15.03 -0.20 5.53
N ASP A 256 -15.03 -1.52 5.56
CA ASP A 256 -16.11 -2.31 6.17
C ASP A 256 -15.87 -2.39 7.68
N GLN A 257 -16.57 -1.58 8.46
CA GLN A 257 -16.50 -1.60 9.92
C GLN A 257 -17.21 -2.86 10.47
N ALA A 258 -16.71 -3.35 11.61
CA ALA A 258 -17.33 -4.47 12.33
C ALA A 258 -18.81 -4.15 12.66
N ALA A 259 -19.68 -5.12 12.38
CA ALA A 259 -21.12 -5.06 12.62
C ALA A 259 -21.58 -6.37 13.25
N GLN A 260 -22.88 -6.50 13.57
CA GLN A 260 -23.45 -7.70 14.19
C GLN A 260 -23.14 -9.02 13.45
N THR A 261 -22.87 -8.95 12.14
CA THR A 261 -22.55 -10.11 11.28
C THR A 261 -21.05 -10.25 10.98
N ARG A 262 -20.20 -9.34 11.46
CA ARG A 262 -18.76 -9.35 11.21
C ARG A 262 -18.01 -8.97 12.49
N VAL A 263 -17.05 -9.78 12.88
CA VAL A 263 -16.30 -9.64 14.14
C VAL A 263 -15.20 -8.59 14.05
N GLU A 264 -14.63 -8.36 12.84
CA GLU A 264 -13.48 -7.48 12.64
C GLU A 264 -13.71 -6.47 11.51
N ASP A 265 -13.12 -5.31 11.65
CA ASP A 265 -13.02 -4.31 10.61
C ASP A 265 -12.21 -4.85 9.44
N ARG A 266 -12.51 -4.39 8.21
CA ARG A 266 -11.73 -4.71 7.00
C ARG A 266 -11.59 -3.50 6.10
N ILE A 267 -10.40 -3.37 5.51
CA ILE A 267 -10.18 -2.41 4.43
C ILE A 267 -9.95 -3.17 3.13
N LEU A 268 -10.76 -2.87 2.14
CA LEU A 268 -10.69 -3.42 0.80
C LEU A 268 -10.17 -2.34 -0.14
N MET A 269 -9.14 -2.69 -0.95
CA MET A 269 -8.51 -1.77 -1.86
C MET A 269 -8.59 -2.27 -3.30
N GLY A 270 -9.36 -1.55 -4.12
CA GLY A 270 -9.45 -1.70 -5.58
C GLY A 270 -8.62 -0.65 -6.30
N GLY A 271 -8.29 -0.93 -7.55
CA GLY A 271 -7.59 0.03 -8.40
C GLY A 271 -7.04 -0.58 -9.69
N PRO A 272 -6.53 0.27 -10.59
CA PRO A 272 -6.04 -0.17 -11.89
C PRO A 272 -4.74 -0.96 -11.78
N THR A 273 -4.53 -1.85 -12.75
CA THR A 273 -3.25 -2.49 -13.04
C THR A 273 -3.02 -2.45 -14.53
N ALA A 274 -1.79 -2.29 -14.95
CA ALA A 274 -1.42 -2.30 -16.36
C ALA A 274 -0.14 -3.09 -16.61
N PHE A 275 -0.14 -3.86 -17.69
CA PHE A 275 1.07 -4.44 -18.28
C PHE A 275 1.74 -3.40 -19.17
N VAL A 276 3.05 -3.24 -19.02
CA VAL A 276 3.81 -2.26 -19.80
C VAL A 276 4.59 -2.96 -20.90
N PHE A 277 5.46 -3.90 -20.53
CA PHE A 277 6.21 -4.74 -21.45
C PHE A 277 6.70 -6.01 -20.78
N GLU A 278 7.21 -6.94 -21.57
CA GLU A 278 7.87 -8.16 -21.11
C GLU A 278 9.30 -8.21 -21.65
N GLY A 279 10.17 -8.91 -20.93
CA GLY A 279 11.55 -9.05 -21.33
C GLY A 279 12.25 -10.22 -20.67
N GLU A 280 13.54 -10.32 -20.96
CA GLU A 280 14.41 -11.30 -20.35
C GLU A 280 15.66 -10.63 -19.78
N TRP A 281 15.89 -10.81 -18.50
CA TRP A 281 17.11 -10.39 -17.80
C TRP A 281 18.19 -11.44 -18.03
N GLN A 282 19.38 -11.00 -18.50
CA GLN A 282 20.54 -11.84 -18.81
C GLN A 282 21.52 -11.96 -17.66
#